data_fd524582824169b57860e9b0dd3fb120
#
_entry.id   fd524582824169b57860e9b0dd3fb120
#
_cell.length_a   1.000
_cell.length_b   1.000
_cell.length_c   1.000
_cell.angle_alpha   90.00
_cell.angle_beta   90.00
_cell.angle_gamma   90.00
#
_symmetry.space_group_name_H-M   'P 1'
#
loop_
_entity.id
_entity.type
_entity.pdbx_description
1 polymer ?
#
loop_
_entity_poly.entity_id
_entity_poly.type
_entity_poly.pdbx_seq_one_letter_code
_entity_poly.pdbx_strand_id
1 'polypeptide(L)'
;MKTLKLIINALLILLMAIYGLAMLALLILPFVNVANLFPGAEVQYLSGWGYWLVAELQFAFYIALIWFLRKALKSFTWKALWTEDFSLFLKKVALLTFVPSALNIFLQLGMTNHLVMDFSTSVWLFLVSLACDAIRLRKGQTAVK
;
A
#
# COMPACT_ATOMS: atom_id res chain seq x y z
N MET A 1 2.67 -19.61 15.77
CA MET A 1 3.34 -18.80 14.74
C MET A 1 3.17 -19.30 13.31
N LYS A 2 3.35 -20.59 13.02
CA LYS A 2 3.22 -21.09 11.62
C LYS A 2 1.81 -20.86 11.05
N THR A 3 0.77 -21.18 11.81
CA THR A 3 -0.63 -21.00 11.41
C THR A 3 -0.99 -19.54 11.15
N LEU A 4 -0.55 -18.62 12.03
CA LEU A 4 -0.79 -17.18 11.86
C LEU A 4 -0.12 -16.65 10.58
N LYS A 5 1.13 -17.03 10.32
CA LYS A 5 1.83 -16.66 9.08
C LYS A 5 1.11 -17.18 7.84
N LEU A 6 0.56 -18.38 7.91
CA LEU A 6 -0.17 -18.99 6.81
C LEU A 6 -1.46 -18.23 6.53
N ILE A 7 -2.22 -17.90 7.57
CA ILE A 7 -3.46 -17.09 7.44
C ILE A 7 -3.15 -15.71 6.84
N ILE A 8 -2.17 -14.99 7.38
CA ILE A 8 -1.78 -13.68 6.86
C ILE A 8 -1.32 -13.78 5.40
N ASN A 9 -0.52 -14.80 5.06
CA ASN A 9 -0.07 -14.98 3.68
C ASN A 9 -1.24 -15.28 2.72
N ALA A 10 -2.23 -16.06 3.15
CA ALA A 10 -3.43 -16.33 2.36
C ALA A 10 -4.25 -15.06 2.14
N LEU A 11 -4.44 -14.22 3.18
CA LEU A 11 -5.11 -12.92 3.06
C LEU A 11 -4.37 -11.97 2.10
N LEU A 12 -3.04 -11.93 2.17
CA LEU A 12 -2.24 -11.10 1.26
C LEU A 12 -2.35 -11.58 -0.19
N ILE A 13 -2.42 -12.89 -0.44
CA ILE A 13 -2.64 -13.43 -1.80
C ILE A 13 -4.03 -13.04 -2.29
N LEU A 14 -5.05 -13.16 -1.45
CA LEU A 14 -6.42 -12.77 -1.80
C LEU A 14 -6.50 -11.28 -2.16
N LEU A 15 -5.87 -10.41 -1.37
CA LEU A 15 -5.79 -8.98 -1.65
C LEU A 15 -5.07 -8.70 -2.98
N MET A 16 -3.95 -9.38 -3.27
CA MET A 16 -3.27 -9.24 -4.56
C MET A 16 -4.18 -9.64 -5.72
N ALA A 17 -4.96 -10.71 -5.57
CA ALA A 17 -5.90 -11.15 -6.60
C ALA A 17 -7.01 -10.11 -6.81
N ILE A 18 -7.57 -9.53 -5.75
CA ILE A 18 -8.59 -8.47 -5.82
C ILE A 18 -8.04 -7.25 -6.55
N TYR A 19 -6.86 -6.75 -6.17
CA TYR A 19 -6.26 -5.59 -6.84
C TYR A 19 -5.87 -5.91 -8.29
N GLY A 20 -5.40 -7.12 -8.59
CA GLY A 20 -5.12 -7.55 -9.96
C GLY A 20 -6.38 -7.59 -10.83
N LEU A 21 -7.50 -8.10 -10.29
CA LEU A 21 -8.80 -8.07 -10.98
C LEU A 21 -9.31 -6.63 -11.17
N ALA A 22 -9.12 -5.75 -10.17
CA ALA A 22 -9.48 -4.34 -10.29
C ALA A 22 -8.69 -3.63 -11.39
N MET A 23 -7.37 -3.88 -11.51
CA MET A 23 -6.55 -3.38 -12.63
C MET A 23 -7.08 -3.87 -13.98
N LEU A 24 -7.35 -5.16 -14.12
CA LEU A 24 -7.92 -5.71 -15.35
C LEU A 24 -9.29 -5.09 -15.69
N ALA A 25 -10.14 -4.88 -14.68
CA ALA A 25 -11.42 -4.22 -14.86
C ALA A 25 -11.23 -2.78 -15.35
N LEU A 26 -10.30 -2.03 -14.76
CA LEU A 26 -9.98 -0.67 -15.19
C LEU A 26 -9.48 -0.62 -16.65
N LEU A 27 -8.68 -1.57 -17.09
CA LEU A 27 -8.21 -1.65 -18.48
C LEU A 27 -9.35 -1.90 -19.47
N ILE A 28 -10.37 -2.65 -19.06
CA ILE A 28 -11.49 -3.04 -19.93
C ILE A 28 -12.60 -1.97 -19.92
N LEU A 29 -12.82 -1.30 -18.80
CA LEU A 29 -13.90 -0.32 -18.61
C LEU A 29 -14.01 0.76 -19.70
N PRO A 30 -12.93 1.35 -20.24
CA PRO A 30 -13.01 2.34 -21.31
C PRO A 30 -13.61 1.79 -22.62
N PHE A 31 -13.53 0.48 -22.82
CA PHE A 31 -13.99 -0.20 -24.05
C PHE A 31 -15.40 -0.79 -23.90
N VAL A 32 -15.94 -0.82 -22.69
CA VAL A 32 -17.26 -1.40 -22.38
C VAL A 32 -18.24 -0.30 -22.03
N ASN A 33 -19.40 -0.27 -22.69
CA ASN A 33 -20.47 0.63 -22.30
C ASN A 33 -21.13 0.13 -21.00
N VAL A 34 -20.65 0.63 -19.86
CA VAL A 34 -21.07 0.20 -18.51
C VAL A 34 -22.57 0.45 -18.27
N ALA A 35 -23.17 1.45 -18.93
CA ALA A 35 -24.61 1.73 -18.85
C ALA A 35 -25.46 0.56 -19.33
N ASN A 36 -24.96 -0.27 -20.25
CA ASN A 36 -25.65 -1.47 -20.72
C ASN A 36 -25.56 -2.63 -19.72
N LEU A 37 -24.52 -2.67 -18.87
CA LEU A 37 -24.33 -3.74 -17.89
C LEU A 37 -25.05 -3.46 -16.57
N PHE A 38 -25.13 -2.18 -16.19
CA PHE A 38 -25.76 -1.74 -14.94
C PHE A 38 -26.69 -0.55 -15.21
N PRO A 39 -27.95 -0.80 -15.63
CA PRO A 39 -28.93 0.26 -15.83
C PRO A 39 -29.14 1.06 -14.53
N GLY A 40 -28.90 2.37 -14.58
CA GLY A 40 -29.02 3.27 -13.43
C GLY A 40 -27.72 3.53 -12.65
N ALA A 41 -26.60 2.92 -13.01
CA ALA A 41 -25.31 3.31 -12.48
C ALA A 41 -24.79 4.54 -13.25
N GLU A 42 -24.80 5.69 -12.59
CA GLU A 42 -24.03 6.86 -13.06
C GLU A 42 -22.55 6.59 -12.80
N VAL A 43 -21.87 6.00 -13.79
CA VAL A 43 -20.42 5.92 -13.75
C VAL A 43 -19.88 7.27 -14.15
N GLN A 44 -19.46 8.05 -13.17
CA GLN A 44 -18.63 9.24 -13.44
C GLN A 44 -17.31 8.73 -14.05
N TYR A 45 -17.23 8.77 -15.36
CA TYR A 45 -15.97 8.48 -16.06
C TYR A 45 -14.95 9.53 -15.61
N LEU A 46 -13.83 9.03 -15.10
CA LEU A 46 -12.65 9.85 -14.91
C LEU A 46 -12.35 10.53 -16.26
N SER A 47 -12.59 11.83 -16.34
CA SER A 47 -12.45 12.56 -17.59
C SER A 47 -10.97 12.69 -17.92
N GLY A 48 -10.50 11.83 -18.84
CA GLY A 48 -9.17 11.93 -19.42
C GLY A 48 -8.24 10.74 -19.08
N TRP A 49 -7.40 10.42 -20.05
CA TRP A 49 -6.40 9.35 -19.97
C TRP A 49 -5.45 9.48 -18.78
N GLY A 50 -5.19 10.70 -18.30
CA GLY A 50 -4.31 10.93 -17.15
C GLY A 50 -4.82 10.27 -15.86
N TYR A 51 -6.12 10.32 -15.61
CA TYR A 51 -6.72 9.72 -14.41
C TYR A 51 -6.68 8.19 -14.45
N TRP A 52 -6.87 7.60 -15.64
CA TRP A 52 -6.73 6.16 -15.83
C TRP A 52 -5.33 5.69 -15.51
N LEU A 53 -4.31 6.37 -16.05
CA LEU A 53 -2.91 6.05 -15.77
C LEU A 53 -2.58 6.17 -14.28
N VAL A 54 -3.08 7.21 -13.61
CA VAL A 54 -2.86 7.39 -12.17
C VAL A 54 -3.53 6.28 -11.36
N ALA A 55 -4.76 5.89 -11.71
CA ALA A 55 -5.47 4.80 -11.05
C ALA A 55 -4.73 3.45 -11.23
N GLU A 56 -4.32 3.13 -12.44
CA GLU A 56 -3.53 1.93 -12.74
C GLU A 56 -2.21 1.91 -11.96
N LEU A 57 -1.51 3.03 -11.93
CA LEU A 57 -0.26 3.17 -11.19
C LEU A 57 -0.48 2.98 -9.69
N GLN A 58 -1.56 3.51 -9.13
CA GLN A 58 -1.94 3.34 -7.73
C GLN A 58 -2.15 1.86 -7.38
N PHE A 59 -2.91 1.12 -8.21
CA PHE A 59 -3.11 -0.32 -7.99
C PHE A 59 -1.80 -1.11 -8.11
N ALA A 60 -0.94 -0.76 -9.07
CA ALA A 60 0.38 -1.38 -9.21
C ALA A 60 1.22 -1.19 -7.94
N PHE A 61 1.20 0.00 -7.31
CA PHE A 61 1.88 0.25 -6.04
C PHE A 61 1.28 -0.57 -4.89
N TYR A 62 -0.04 -0.75 -4.82
CA TYR A 62 -0.65 -1.60 -3.80
C TYR A 62 -0.25 -3.07 -3.98
N ILE A 63 -0.21 -3.58 -5.21
CA ILE A 63 0.26 -4.94 -5.49
C ILE A 63 1.73 -5.09 -5.09
N ALA A 64 2.58 -4.13 -5.44
CA ALA A 64 3.99 -4.12 -5.06
C ALA A 64 4.17 -4.09 -3.53
N LEU A 65 3.38 -3.29 -2.82
CA LEU A 65 3.36 -3.23 -1.36
C LEU A 65 3.00 -4.59 -0.75
N ILE A 66 1.91 -5.21 -1.22
CA ILE A 66 1.46 -6.51 -0.72
C ILE A 66 2.51 -7.58 -0.99
N TRP A 67 3.10 -7.60 -2.19
CA TRP A 67 4.18 -8.51 -2.53
C TRP A 67 5.40 -8.34 -1.60
N PHE A 68 5.78 -7.11 -1.31
CA PHE A 68 6.87 -6.77 -0.41
C PHE A 68 6.58 -7.23 1.03
N LEU A 69 5.36 -6.97 1.54
CA LEU A 69 4.91 -7.44 2.86
C LEU A 69 4.92 -8.96 2.93
N ARG A 70 4.48 -9.65 1.88
CA ARG A 70 4.50 -11.11 1.80
C ARG A 70 5.91 -11.68 1.83
N LYS A 71 6.85 -11.05 1.11
CA LYS A 71 8.26 -11.43 1.13
C LYS A 71 8.85 -11.29 2.54
N ALA A 72 8.58 -10.17 3.20
CA ALA A 72 9.04 -9.93 4.57
C ALA A 72 8.42 -10.89 5.58
N LEU A 73 7.14 -11.25 5.45
CA LEU A 73 6.46 -12.19 6.33
C LEU A 73 7.15 -13.57 6.37
N LYS A 74 7.73 -14.02 5.25
CA LYS A 74 8.43 -15.31 5.17
C LYS A 74 9.67 -15.33 6.07
N SER A 75 10.44 -14.26 6.09
CA SER A 75 11.67 -14.11 6.86
C SER A 75 11.45 -13.58 8.28
N PHE A 76 10.22 -13.15 8.61
CA PHE A 76 9.91 -12.51 9.88
C PHE A 76 10.10 -13.43 11.07
N THR A 77 10.84 -12.95 12.09
CA THR A 77 10.98 -13.56 13.42
C THR A 77 10.80 -12.47 14.47
N TRP A 78 10.33 -12.84 15.68
CA TRP A 78 10.18 -11.85 16.77
C TRP A 78 11.49 -11.15 17.14
N LYS A 79 12.63 -11.85 16.99
CA LYS A 79 13.95 -11.27 17.22
C LYS A 79 14.32 -10.20 16.19
N ALA A 80 13.79 -10.32 14.98
CA ALA A 80 14.05 -9.37 13.89
C ALA A 80 13.47 -7.97 14.13
N LEU A 81 12.46 -7.83 15.02
CA LEU A 81 11.85 -6.52 15.34
C LEU A 81 12.85 -5.47 15.83
N TRP A 82 13.94 -5.91 16.43
CA TRP A 82 14.95 -5.02 17.01
C TRP A 82 16.22 -4.92 16.15
N THR A 83 16.16 -5.37 14.92
CA THR A 83 17.27 -5.29 13.96
C THR A 83 17.18 -4.04 13.09
N GLU A 84 18.30 -3.65 12.51
CA GLU A 84 18.38 -2.57 11.52
C GLU A 84 17.52 -2.88 10.28
N ASP A 85 17.53 -4.14 9.86
CA ASP A 85 16.76 -4.61 8.72
C ASP A 85 15.25 -4.35 8.89
N PHE A 86 14.72 -4.47 10.11
CA PHE A 86 13.32 -4.19 10.39
C PHE A 86 12.99 -2.70 10.30
N SER A 87 13.85 -1.83 10.82
CA SER A 87 13.68 -0.38 10.67
C SER A 87 13.74 0.03 9.21
N LEU A 88 14.71 -0.47 8.44
CA LEU A 88 14.80 -0.25 7.00
C LEU A 88 13.57 -0.78 6.25
N PHE A 89 13.06 -1.95 6.66
CA PHE A 89 11.83 -2.49 6.14
C PHE A 89 10.64 -1.54 6.37
N LEU A 90 10.45 -1.03 7.59
CA LEU A 90 9.39 -0.07 7.90
C LEU A 90 9.51 1.23 7.09
N LYS A 91 10.72 1.75 6.88
CA LYS A 91 10.97 2.93 6.03
C LYS A 91 10.55 2.67 4.58
N LYS A 92 10.88 1.49 4.04
CA LYS A 92 10.47 1.09 2.69
C LYS A 92 8.95 0.95 2.58
N VAL A 93 8.29 0.36 3.58
CA VAL A 93 6.82 0.27 3.62
C VAL A 93 6.19 1.66 3.70
N ALA A 94 6.73 2.55 4.54
CA ALA A 94 6.27 3.93 4.64
C ALA A 94 6.35 4.66 3.29
N LEU A 95 7.46 4.50 2.56
CA LEU A 95 7.62 5.09 1.23
C LEU A 95 6.63 4.49 0.22
N LEU A 96 6.46 3.17 0.23
CA LEU A 96 5.52 2.48 -0.66
C LEU A 96 4.06 2.84 -0.40
N THR A 97 3.69 3.20 0.84
CA THR A 97 2.35 3.69 1.17
C THR A 97 2.18 5.19 0.88
N PHE A 98 3.27 5.96 0.95
CA PHE A 98 3.24 7.39 0.66
C PHE A 98 2.88 7.67 -0.81
N VAL A 99 3.47 6.92 -1.75
CA VAL A 99 3.23 7.13 -3.19
C VAL A 99 1.76 6.95 -3.58
N PRO A 100 1.07 5.84 -3.23
CA PRO A 100 -0.37 5.71 -3.51
C PRO A 100 -1.21 6.80 -2.85
N SER A 101 -0.87 7.24 -1.63
CA SER A 101 -1.57 8.33 -0.96
C SER A 101 -1.42 9.65 -1.72
N ALA A 102 -0.22 9.95 -2.24
CA ALA A 102 0.03 11.11 -3.07
C ALA A 102 -0.73 11.03 -4.41
N LEU A 103 -0.74 9.86 -5.06
CA LEU A 103 -1.50 9.63 -6.29
C LEU A 103 -3.02 9.78 -6.07
N ASN A 104 -3.51 9.38 -4.91
CA ASN A 104 -4.93 9.52 -4.55
C ASN A 104 -5.39 10.99 -4.51
N ILE A 105 -4.50 11.93 -4.17
CA ILE A 105 -4.80 13.37 -4.21
C ILE A 105 -5.19 13.79 -5.63
N PHE A 106 -4.44 13.35 -6.64
CA PHE A 106 -4.74 13.65 -8.04
C PHE A 106 -6.08 13.08 -8.47
N LEU A 107 -6.38 11.82 -8.07
CA LEU A 107 -7.67 11.20 -8.38
C LEU A 107 -8.84 11.95 -7.73
N GLN A 108 -8.70 12.33 -6.47
CA GLN A 108 -9.76 13.06 -5.75
C GLN A 108 -9.99 14.47 -6.31
N LEU A 109 -8.94 15.20 -6.67
CA LEU A 109 -9.07 16.50 -7.32
C LEU A 109 -9.88 16.42 -8.61
N GLY A 110 -9.68 15.34 -9.39
CA GLY A 110 -10.44 15.14 -10.62
C GLY A 110 -11.89 14.73 -10.42
N MET A 111 -12.21 14.04 -9.31
CA MET A 111 -13.55 13.50 -9.08
C MET A 111 -14.45 14.40 -8.24
N THR A 112 -13.92 15.04 -7.21
CA THR A 112 -14.74 15.71 -6.19
C THR A 112 -14.47 17.18 -5.99
N ASN A 113 -13.44 17.74 -6.63
CA ASN A 113 -12.91 19.08 -6.36
C ASN A 113 -12.56 19.35 -4.87
N HIS A 114 -12.50 18.29 -4.05
CA HIS A 114 -12.08 18.37 -2.68
C HIS A 114 -10.69 17.75 -2.52
N LEU A 115 -9.81 18.47 -1.85
CA LEU A 115 -8.46 18.02 -1.56
C LEU A 115 -8.45 17.37 -0.17
N VAL A 116 -8.39 16.03 -0.13
CA VAL A 116 -8.19 15.28 1.12
C VAL A 116 -6.80 14.68 1.09
N MET A 117 -5.92 15.16 1.97
CA MET A 117 -4.55 14.64 2.12
C MET A 117 -4.52 13.71 3.31
N ASP A 118 -4.44 12.41 3.08
CA ASP A 118 -4.24 11.43 4.14
C ASP A 118 -2.93 10.67 3.97
N PHE A 119 -1.90 11.14 4.67
CA PHE A 119 -0.60 10.51 4.79
C PHE A 119 -0.39 9.85 6.16
N SER A 120 -1.43 9.77 6.98
CA SER A 120 -1.33 9.32 8.36
C SER A 120 -0.62 7.96 8.48
N THR A 121 -1.00 6.99 7.66
CA THR A 121 -0.39 5.65 7.67
C THR A 121 1.11 5.69 7.38
N SER A 122 1.53 6.44 6.36
CA SER A 122 2.95 6.57 5.99
C SER A 122 3.76 7.27 7.09
N VAL A 123 3.20 8.34 7.66
CA VAL A 123 3.83 9.08 8.76
C VAL A 123 3.96 8.20 10.00
N TRP A 124 2.91 7.47 10.39
CA TRP A 124 2.96 6.55 11.53
C TRP A 124 4.01 5.45 11.35
N LEU A 125 4.07 4.82 10.18
CA LEU A 125 5.07 3.80 9.87
C LEU A 125 6.49 4.36 9.96
N PHE A 126 6.70 5.58 9.47
CA PHE A 126 7.99 6.24 9.55
C PHE A 126 8.37 6.57 10.99
N LEU A 127 7.45 7.11 11.79
CA LEU A 127 7.66 7.40 13.21
C LEU A 127 7.99 6.12 14.00
N VAL A 128 7.28 5.03 13.76
CA VAL A 128 7.57 3.71 14.38
C VAL A 128 8.97 3.25 14.01
N SER A 129 9.41 3.43 12.74
CA SER A 129 10.76 3.07 12.32
C SER A 129 11.84 3.87 13.08
N LEU A 130 11.63 5.17 13.26
CA LEU A 130 12.53 6.03 14.04
C LEU A 130 12.57 5.63 15.52
N ALA A 131 11.43 5.29 16.10
CA ALA A 131 11.35 4.78 17.47
C ALA A 131 12.15 3.48 17.65
N CYS A 132 12.04 2.54 16.68
CA CYS A 132 12.83 1.30 16.67
C CYS A 132 14.34 1.61 16.63
N ASP A 133 14.76 2.56 15.77
CA ASP A 133 16.15 2.98 15.67
C ASP A 133 16.66 3.61 16.99
N ALA A 134 15.87 4.48 17.61
CA ALA A 134 16.20 5.13 18.87
C ALA A 134 16.38 4.12 20.03
N ILE A 135 15.47 3.12 20.12
CA ILE A 135 15.56 2.06 21.13
C ILE A 135 16.81 1.21 20.90
N ARG A 136 17.12 0.88 19.63
CA ARG A 136 18.30 0.10 19.26
C ARG A 136 19.59 0.82 19.68
N LEU A 137 19.71 2.11 19.34
CA LEU A 137 20.88 2.92 19.69
C LEU A 137 21.08 3.01 21.20
N ARG A 138 20.00 3.19 21.96
CA ARG A 138 20.04 3.22 23.43
C ARG A 138 20.52 1.90 24.03
N LYS A 139 20.06 0.76 23.48
CA LYS A 139 20.52 -0.57 23.95
C LYS A 139 21.98 -0.83 23.60
N GLY A 140 22.47 -0.36 22.45
CA GLY A 140 23.88 -0.44 22.08
C GLY A 140 24.79 0.35 23.01
N GLN A 141 24.37 1.53 23.46
CA GLN A 141 25.14 2.35 24.41
C GLN A 141 25.18 1.74 25.83
N THR A 142 24.12 1.02 26.25
CA THR A 142 24.11 0.35 27.57
C THR A 142 24.96 -0.90 27.61
N ALA A 143 25.24 -1.53 26.45
CA ALA A 143 26.07 -2.73 26.38
C ALA A 143 27.60 -2.44 26.37
N VAL A 144 28.00 -1.16 26.22
CA VAL A 144 29.41 -0.70 26.18
C VAL A 144 29.87 -0.16 27.53
N LYS A 145 28.99 -0.08 28.54
CA LYS A 145 29.31 0.24 29.93
C LYS A 145 29.37 -1.00 30.79
#